data_0ec21a2df90cff7ea0ec8f9d6e816610
#
_entry.id   0ec21a2df90cff7ea0ec8f9d6e816610
#
_cell.length_a   1.000
_cell.length_b   1.000
_cell.length_c   1.000
_cell.angle_alpha   90.00
_cell.angle_beta   90.00
_cell.angle_gamma   90.00
#
_symmetry.space_group_name_H-M   'P 1'
#
loop_
_entity.id
_entity.type
_entity.pdbx_description
1 polymer ?
#
loop_
_entity_poly.entity_id
_entity_poly.type
_entity_poly.pdbx_seq_one_letter_code
_entity_poly.pdbx_strand_id
1 'polypeptide(L)'
;MSRTPLAIAGLSLIALMAHAAAQGPAASPAFDALFADRTMRLDYFHTGGGNSEVFALDRIVSDGPWAGSRTRLVDDSNLGPYLFEVIDPSTNRVVCSRGFASIYGEWETTAEASGGVRRTFHESLRFPWPRSDVQVVVKKRDRQGAFHEVWSTTVDPSSRFVNRADLNPVGRVWTLIESGPPSAKVDLVILGEGYTDAELGKFHADARRLVDELFSTEPFKSRKSDFNVRAIDLPSAESGVHRPQAGVNRRTPVSAEYNIFDSERYALTLDNRTMRDVASAAPYEFLEILINDKYYGGGGIFNAQATAAVDTAFADYIFVHEFGHHFAGLGDEYYTSDVAYETGRTDIPEPWEPNITALRDPSRLKWKDLVEPSTPVPTPWEKSRFEASSREFQARRRELRSRNAPESEMNALFVEERQVETALLGSMTHSGRVGAFEGASYEAKGLFRPEADCIMFTRDQVGFCRVCRRAISRIIDLYSRP
;
A
#
# COMPACT_ATOMS: atom_id res chain seq x y z
N MET A 1 -14.53 -2.28 93.92
CA MET A 1 -14.72 -1.51 92.74
C MET A 1 -13.40 -1.35 91.98
N SER A 2 -13.07 -2.25 91.11
CA SER A 2 -11.78 -2.30 90.42
C SER A 2 -12.11 -2.17 88.93
N ARG A 3 -11.54 -1.16 88.26
CA ARG A 3 -11.65 -0.97 86.81
C ARG A 3 -10.36 -1.43 86.17
N THR A 4 -10.44 -2.43 85.34
CA THR A 4 -9.34 -2.93 84.51
C THR A 4 -9.37 -2.17 83.13
N PRO A 5 -8.23 -1.70 82.59
CA PRO A 5 -8.17 -1.13 81.29
C PRO A 5 -7.91 -2.21 80.25
N LEU A 6 -8.66 -2.15 79.15
CA LEU A 6 -8.55 -2.95 77.91
C LEU A 6 -7.34 -2.44 77.14
N ALA A 7 -6.41 -3.31 76.83
CA ALA A 7 -5.29 -3.03 75.89
C ALA A 7 -5.74 -3.36 74.43
N ILE A 8 -5.69 -2.38 73.56
CA ILE A 8 -5.93 -2.53 72.14
C ILE A 8 -4.57 -2.82 71.46
N ALA A 9 -4.41 -4.05 70.96
CA ALA A 9 -3.26 -4.43 70.15
C ALA A 9 -3.52 -4.00 68.68
N GLY A 10 -2.78 -3.01 68.23
CA GLY A 10 -2.78 -2.58 66.83
C GLY A 10 -1.96 -3.54 65.98
N LEU A 11 -2.59 -4.29 65.06
CA LEU A 11 -1.92 -5.03 64.00
C LEU A 11 -1.52 -4.06 62.88
N SER A 12 -0.23 -3.80 62.74
CA SER A 12 0.32 -3.08 61.59
C SER A 12 0.47 -4.06 60.42
N LEU A 13 -0.38 -3.90 59.40
CA LEU A 13 -0.29 -4.61 58.13
C LEU A 13 0.81 -3.93 57.29
N ILE A 14 1.99 -4.54 57.20
CA ILE A 14 3.04 -4.12 56.25
C ILE A 14 2.65 -4.68 54.86
N ALA A 15 2.16 -3.81 53.99
CA ALA A 15 1.93 -4.15 52.58
C ALA A 15 3.28 -4.20 51.85
N LEU A 16 3.74 -5.40 51.53
CA LEU A 16 4.87 -5.61 50.60
C LEU A 16 4.37 -5.25 49.19
N MET A 17 4.69 -4.06 48.70
CA MET A 17 4.59 -3.75 47.29
C MET A 17 5.71 -4.48 46.54
N ALA A 18 5.38 -5.60 45.92
CA ALA A 18 6.24 -6.23 44.94
C ALA A 18 6.35 -5.30 43.71
N HIS A 19 7.51 -4.66 43.54
CA HIS A 19 7.86 -4.01 42.30
C HIS A 19 7.99 -5.09 41.21
N ALA A 20 6.99 -5.22 40.34
CA ALA A 20 7.16 -5.92 39.07
C ALA A 20 8.17 -5.11 38.27
N ALA A 21 9.43 -5.55 38.25
CA ALA A 21 10.41 -5.05 37.31
C ALA A 21 9.85 -5.29 35.91
N ALA A 22 9.58 -4.21 35.15
CA ALA A 22 9.27 -4.29 33.75
C ALA A 22 10.45 -5.01 33.08
N GLN A 23 10.23 -6.26 32.67
CA GLN A 23 11.19 -6.97 31.81
C GLN A 23 11.26 -6.17 30.53
N GLY A 24 12.44 -5.62 30.25
CA GLY A 24 12.72 -5.02 28.94
C GLY A 24 12.40 -6.01 27.83
N PRO A 25 12.11 -5.58 26.61
CA PRO A 25 11.78 -6.45 25.51
C PRO A 25 12.87 -7.53 25.39
N ALA A 26 12.47 -8.80 25.54
CA ALA A 26 13.38 -9.93 25.37
C ALA A 26 13.98 -9.86 23.97
N ALA A 27 15.33 -9.98 23.86
CA ALA A 27 16.02 -9.98 22.59
C ALA A 27 15.33 -10.94 21.61
N SER A 28 15.01 -10.46 20.41
CA SER A 28 14.44 -11.30 19.35
C SER A 28 15.41 -12.44 19.05
N PRO A 29 14.92 -13.70 18.88
CA PRO A 29 15.78 -14.80 18.46
C PRO A 29 16.48 -14.43 17.16
N ALA A 30 17.74 -14.86 16.99
CA ALA A 30 18.44 -14.63 15.74
C ALA A 30 17.66 -15.25 14.57
N PHE A 31 17.59 -14.58 13.42
CA PHE A 31 16.89 -15.02 12.22
C PHE A 31 17.16 -16.51 11.90
N ASP A 32 18.43 -16.88 11.88
CA ASP A 32 18.87 -18.23 11.49
C ASP A 32 18.40 -19.35 12.46
N ALA A 33 18.00 -19.00 13.67
CA ALA A 33 17.42 -19.97 14.61
C ALA A 33 15.97 -20.32 14.27
N LEU A 34 15.22 -19.38 13.67
CA LEU A 34 13.79 -19.52 13.36
C LEU A 34 13.55 -19.84 11.89
N PHE A 35 14.37 -19.28 11.00
CA PHE A 35 14.11 -19.24 9.57
C PHE A 35 15.29 -19.71 8.73
N ALA A 36 15.01 -20.20 7.54
CA ALA A 36 15.97 -20.38 6.46
C ALA A 36 15.95 -19.15 5.55
N ASP A 37 17.05 -18.94 4.80
CA ASP A 37 17.20 -17.83 3.84
C ASP A 37 16.42 -18.11 2.55
N ARG A 38 15.11 -18.27 2.69
CA ARG A 38 14.14 -18.52 1.63
C ARG A 38 12.83 -17.84 1.98
N THR A 39 12.05 -17.52 0.97
CA THR A 39 10.68 -17.02 1.14
C THR A 39 9.69 -18.18 1.08
N MET A 40 8.82 -18.27 2.07
CA MET A 40 7.60 -19.06 2.01
C MET A 40 6.48 -18.16 1.55
N ARG A 41 5.76 -18.59 0.51
CA ARG A 41 4.53 -17.96 0.05
C ARG A 41 3.34 -18.87 0.35
N LEU A 42 2.37 -18.33 1.06
CA LEU A 42 1.09 -18.96 1.36
C LEU A 42 0.03 -18.30 0.49
N ASP A 43 -0.45 -19.02 -0.50
CA ASP A 43 -1.51 -18.58 -1.41
C ASP A 43 -2.86 -19.04 -0.86
N TYR A 44 -3.87 -18.15 -0.93
CA TYR A 44 -5.21 -18.43 -0.42
C TYR A 44 -6.28 -17.77 -1.27
N PHE A 45 -7.49 -18.29 -1.19
CA PHE A 45 -8.68 -17.65 -1.72
C PHE A 45 -9.36 -16.84 -0.61
N HIS A 46 -9.68 -15.60 -0.94
CA HIS A 46 -10.41 -14.68 -0.11
C HIS A 46 -11.77 -14.43 -0.75
N THR A 47 -12.83 -14.91 -0.10
CA THR A 47 -14.20 -14.93 -0.62
C THR A 47 -15.11 -14.19 0.32
N GLY A 48 -15.99 -13.34 -0.21
CA GLY A 48 -16.96 -12.68 0.65
C GLY A 48 -18.00 -11.88 -0.10
N GLY A 49 -18.79 -11.12 0.65
CA GLY A 49 -19.85 -10.24 0.20
C GLY A 49 -20.88 -10.03 1.30
N GLY A 50 -21.47 -8.85 1.36
CA GLY A 50 -22.30 -8.45 2.47
C GLY A 50 -21.47 -8.37 3.76
N ASN A 51 -21.85 -9.16 4.78
CA ASN A 51 -21.16 -9.17 6.08
C ASN A 51 -20.41 -10.48 6.34
N SER A 52 -20.06 -11.24 5.29
CA SER A 52 -19.37 -12.53 5.43
C SER A 52 -18.07 -12.52 4.64
N GLU A 53 -17.00 -13.00 5.29
CA GLU A 53 -15.65 -13.09 4.76
C GLU A 53 -15.10 -14.47 5.09
N VAL A 54 -14.56 -15.18 4.10
CA VAL A 54 -14.07 -16.56 4.23
C VAL A 54 -12.73 -16.69 3.54
N PHE A 55 -11.81 -17.35 4.21
CA PHE A 55 -10.47 -17.66 3.68
C PHE A 55 -10.32 -19.15 3.45
N ALA A 56 -9.66 -19.54 2.38
CA ALA A 56 -9.36 -20.94 2.07
C ALA A 56 -7.94 -21.06 1.56
N LEU A 57 -7.12 -21.87 2.24
CA LEU A 57 -5.76 -22.18 1.81
C LEU A 57 -5.78 -22.80 0.42
N ASP A 58 -4.97 -22.27 -0.51
CA ASP A 58 -4.74 -22.85 -1.84
C ASP A 58 -3.48 -23.71 -1.86
N ARG A 59 -2.31 -23.08 -1.69
CA ARG A 59 -1.02 -23.78 -1.71
C ARG A 59 0.03 -23.06 -0.86
N ILE A 60 1.09 -23.79 -0.50
CA ILE A 60 2.27 -23.24 0.14
C ILE A 60 3.48 -23.60 -0.74
N VAL A 61 4.24 -22.60 -1.16
CA VAL A 61 5.32 -22.77 -2.13
C VAL A 61 6.59 -22.04 -1.70
N SER A 62 7.73 -22.46 -2.28
CA SER A 62 8.97 -21.70 -2.23
C SER A 62 8.92 -20.53 -3.23
N ASP A 63 9.15 -19.31 -2.76
CA ASP A 63 9.08 -18.07 -3.55
C ASP A 63 10.46 -17.39 -3.69
N GLY A 64 11.49 -18.19 -3.81
CA GLY A 64 12.87 -17.74 -3.99
C GLY A 64 13.58 -17.36 -2.69
N PRO A 65 14.72 -16.64 -2.77
CA PRO A 65 15.45 -16.15 -1.61
C PRO A 65 14.63 -15.18 -0.77
N TRP A 66 14.94 -15.09 0.54
CA TRP A 66 14.33 -14.07 1.39
C TRP A 66 14.91 -12.69 1.06
N ALA A 67 14.05 -11.77 0.63
CA ALA A 67 14.42 -10.40 0.32
C ALA A 67 14.36 -9.48 1.56
N GLY A 68 13.43 -9.73 2.48
CA GLY A 68 13.15 -8.86 3.61
C GLY A 68 14.23 -8.79 4.68
N SER A 69 14.11 -7.80 5.58
CA SER A 69 15.00 -7.65 6.71
C SER A 69 15.08 -8.92 7.57
N ARG A 70 16.29 -9.22 8.07
CA ARG A 70 16.52 -10.33 9.01
C ARG A 70 16.40 -9.90 10.48
N THR A 71 16.31 -8.62 10.74
CA THR A 71 16.27 -8.04 12.10
C THR A 71 14.94 -7.40 12.43
N ARG A 72 14.24 -6.82 11.44
CA ARG A 72 12.95 -6.16 11.60
C ARG A 72 11.81 -7.02 11.03
N LEU A 73 11.63 -8.19 11.63
CA LEU A 73 10.65 -9.18 11.19
C LEU A 73 9.22 -8.84 11.61
N VAL A 74 9.05 -8.19 12.76
CA VAL A 74 7.75 -7.78 13.27
C VAL A 74 7.48 -6.33 12.85
N ASP A 75 6.34 -6.12 12.22
CA ASP A 75 5.90 -4.81 11.74
C ASP A 75 5.33 -3.97 12.89
N ASP A 76 5.93 -2.81 13.14
CA ASP A 76 5.50 -1.82 14.11
C ASP A 76 4.87 -0.56 13.46
N SER A 77 4.68 -0.58 12.14
CA SER A 77 4.14 0.57 11.39
C SER A 77 2.66 0.85 11.68
N ASN A 78 1.92 -0.19 12.06
CA ASN A 78 0.47 -0.15 12.25
C ASN A 78 -0.28 0.33 11.00
N LEU A 79 0.19 -0.05 9.81
CA LEU A 79 -0.44 0.28 8.52
C LEU A 79 -1.30 -0.88 8.00
N GLY A 80 -2.21 -0.55 7.09
CA GLY A 80 -3.05 -1.52 6.37
C GLY A 80 -4.38 -1.85 7.05
N PRO A 81 -5.39 -2.24 6.25
CA PRO A 81 -6.66 -2.78 6.74
C PRO A 81 -6.52 -4.21 7.26
N TYR A 82 -5.49 -4.93 6.83
CA TYR A 82 -5.15 -6.27 7.28
C TYR A 82 -3.74 -6.31 7.88
N LEU A 83 -3.54 -7.29 8.78
CA LEU A 83 -2.25 -7.65 9.36
C LEU A 83 -2.13 -9.18 9.35
N PHE A 84 -1.03 -9.72 8.84
CA PHE A 84 -0.73 -11.11 9.13
C PHE A 84 0.38 -11.23 10.18
N GLU A 85 0.27 -12.27 10.98
CA GLU A 85 1.26 -12.66 11.99
C GLU A 85 1.68 -14.12 11.77
N VAL A 86 2.98 -14.37 11.89
CA VAL A 86 3.56 -15.71 11.97
C VAL A 86 3.94 -15.92 13.43
N ILE A 87 3.35 -16.91 14.06
CA ILE A 87 3.48 -17.18 15.49
C ILE A 87 4.21 -18.52 15.68
N ASP A 88 5.21 -18.53 16.55
CA ASP A 88 5.84 -19.76 17.05
C ASP A 88 4.92 -20.41 18.11
N PRO A 89 4.32 -21.59 17.83
CA PRO A 89 3.37 -22.22 18.76
C PRO A 89 4.02 -22.65 20.08
N SER A 90 5.34 -22.91 20.08
CA SER A 90 6.05 -23.37 21.27
C SER A 90 6.23 -22.27 22.31
N THR A 91 6.30 -21.01 21.88
CA THR A 91 6.52 -19.85 22.74
C THR A 91 5.34 -18.86 22.73
N ASN A 92 4.37 -19.07 21.85
CA ASN A 92 3.24 -18.18 21.57
C ASN A 92 3.71 -16.72 21.23
N ARG A 93 4.85 -16.59 20.56
CA ARG A 93 5.41 -15.30 20.17
C ARG A 93 5.24 -15.05 18.70
N VAL A 94 4.87 -13.81 18.34
CA VAL A 94 4.94 -13.33 16.95
C VAL A 94 6.41 -13.24 16.56
N VAL A 95 6.78 -13.97 15.51
CA VAL A 95 8.15 -14.02 14.97
C VAL A 95 8.30 -13.31 13.65
N CYS A 96 7.18 -13.04 12.94
CA CYS A 96 7.13 -12.20 11.75
C CYS A 96 5.72 -11.61 11.61
N SER A 97 5.62 -10.39 11.12
CA SER A 97 4.31 -9.80 10.78
C SER A 97 4.47 -8.71 9.71
N ARG A 98 3.41 -8.45 8.94
CA ARG A 98 3.30 -7.30 8.01
C ARG A 98 1.85 -6.87 7.88
N GLY A 99 1.65 -5.54 7.90
CA GLY A 99 0.39 -4.92 7.48
C GLY A 99 0.26 -4.96 5.96
N PHE A 100 -0.96 -5.10 5.44
CA PHE A 100 -1.22 -5.12 4.00
C PHE A 100 -2.65 -4.69 3.68
N ALA A 101 -2.90 -4.35 2.42
CA ALA A 101 -4.22 -4.28 1.82
C ALA A 101 -4.38 -5.42 0.80
N SER A 102 -5.59 -5.68 0.38
CA SER A 102 -5.90 -6.80 -0.49
C SER A 102 -6.86 -6.42 -1.61
N ILE A 103 -6.86 -7.19 -2.70
CA ILE A 103 -7.82 -7.02 -3.79
C ILE A 103 -9.26 -7.16 -3.28
N TYR A 104 -9.52 -8.12 -2.40
CA TYR A 104 -10.82 -8.25 -1.76
C TYR A 104 -11.18 -7.00 -0.94
N GLY A 105 -10.21 -6.45 -0.19
CA GLY A 105 -10.41 -5.24 0.61
C GLY A 105 -10.78 -4.02 -0.24
N GLU A 106 -10.20 -3.89 -1.43
CA GLU A 106 -10.60 -2.85 -2.40
C GLU A 106 -12.02 -3.09 -2.91
N TRP A 107 -12.32 -4.33 -3.33
CA TRP A 107 -13.61 -4.68 -3.87
C TRP A 107 -14.76 -4.53 -2.83
N GLU A 108 -14.55 -4.88 -1.57
CA GLU A 108 -15.59 -4.81 -0.54
C GLU A 108 -16.12 -3.39 -0.29
N THR A 109 -15.36 -2.35 -0.71
CA THR A 109 -15.78 -0.95 -0.60
C THR A 109 -16.72 -0.52 -1.74
N THR A 110 -16.92 -1.34 -2.77
CA THR A 110 -17.67 -1.00 -3.98
C THR A 110 -19.20 -1.07 -3.78
N ALA A 111 -19.91 -0.42 -4.70
CA ALA A 111 -21.37 -0.53 -4.77
C ALA A 111 -21.84 -1.97 -5.08
N GLU A 112 -21.05 -2.73 -5.85
CA GLU A 112 -21.33 -4.13 -6.15
C GLU A 112 -21.35 -4.99 -4.89
N ALA A 113 -20.33 -4.87 -4.04
CA ALA A 113 -20.24 -5.57 -2.77
C ALA A 113 -21.38 -5.18 -1.81
N SER A 114 -21.70 -3.88 -1.74
CA SER A 114 -22.81 -3.35 -0.96
C SER A 114 -24.17 -3.84 -1.48
N GLY A 115 -24.27 -4.14 -2.79
CA GLY A 115 -25.45 -4.72 -3.44
C GLY A 115 -25.66 -6.21 -3.16
N GLY A 116 -24.79 -6.84 -2.37
CA GLY A 116 -24.92 -8.25 -1.95
C GLY A 116 -24.31 -9.26 -2.91
N VAL A 117 -23.56 -8.83 -3.91
CA VAL A 117 -22.76 -9.71 -4.78
C VAL A 117 -21.66 -10.36 -3.93
N ARG A 118 -21.28 -11.59 -4.29
CA ARG A 118 -20.15 -12.30 -3.71
C ARG A 118 -19.07 -12.53 -4.75
N ARG A 119 -17.81 -12.26 -4.37
CA ARG A 119 -16.65 -12.53 -5.20
C ARG A 119 -15.57 -13.29 -4.45
N THR A 120 -14.68 -13.90 -5.22
CA THR A 120 -13.51 -14.62 -4.73
C THR A 120 -12.28 -14.05 -5.41
N PHE A 121 -11.26 -13.74 -4.62
CA PHE A 121 -9.95 -13.29 -5.11
C PHE A 121 -8.87 -14.24 -4.62
N HIS A 122 -7.83 -14.40 -5.43
CA HIS A 122 -6.64 -15.14 -5.05
C HIS A 122 -5.60 -14.15 -4.50
N GLU A 123 -5.07 -14.41 -3.31
CA GLU A 123 -4.15 -13.53 -2.59
C GLU A 123 -3.00 -14.34 -2.00
N SER A 124 -1.93 -13.65 -1.53
CA SER A 124 -0.74 -14.31 -1.02
C SER A 124 -0.15 -13.59 0.18
N LEU A 125 0.34 -14.35 1.16
CA LEU A 125 1.22 -13.88 2.22
C LEU A 125 2.64 -14.38 1.96
N ARG A 126 3.64 -13.53 2.23
CA ARG A 126 5.06 -13.83 2.04
C ARG A 126 5.81 -13.57 3.34
N PHE A 127 6.56 -14.56 3.82
CA PHE A 127 7.34 -14.50 5.04
C PHE A 127 8.57 -15.40 4.94
N PRO A 128 9.60 -15.23 5.80
CA PRO A 128 10.78 -16.09 5.73
C PRO A 128 10.40 -17.54 6.04
N TRP A 129 11.08 -18.50 5.39
CA TRP A 129 10.78 -19.93 5.49
C TRP A 129 11.03 -20.44 6.91
N PRO A 130 10.00 -20.87 7.66
CA PRO A 130 10.17 -21.32 9.04
C PRO A 130 10.89 -22.68 9.11
N ARG A 131 11.69 -22.90 10.15
CA ARG A 131 12.38 -24.17 10.40
C ARG A 131 11.53 -25.19 11.17
N SER A 132 10.49 -24.71 11.83
CA SER A 132 9.54 -25.49 12.62
C SER A 132 8.13 -25.05 12.30
N ASP A 133 7.14 -25.79 12.81
CA ASP A 133 5.73 -25.44 12.67
C ASP A 133 5.45 -24.03 13.13
N VAL A 134 4.60 -23.33 12.39
CA VAL A 134 4.14 -21.98 12.73
C VAL A 134 2.63 -21.90 12.56
N GLN A 135 2.00 -21.02 13.34
CA GLN A 135 0.65 -20.57 13.08
C GLN A 135 0.70 -19.27 12.29
N VAL A 136 0.00 -19.19 11.17
CA VAL A 136 -0.22 -17.96 10.41
C VAL A 136 -1.61 -17.46 10.72
N VAL A 137 -1.70 -16.22 11.20
CA VAL A 137 -2.95 -15.56 11.58
C VAL A 137 -3.14 -14.34 10.71
N VAL A 138 -4.33 -14.17 10.13
CA VAL A 138 -4.77 -12.96 9.43
C VAL A 138 -5.75 -12.22 10.32
N LYS A 139 -5.50 -10.92 10.50
CA LYS A 139 -6.33 -10.01 11.27
C LYS A 139 -6.85 -8.89 10.38
N LYS A 140 -8.07 -8.45 10.63
CA LYS A 140 -8.71 -7.31 9.96
C LYS A 140 -8.87 -6.17 10.95
N ARG A 141 -8.65 -4.94 10.48
CA ARG A 141 -8.84 -3.72 11.27
C ARG A 141 -10.31 -3.36 11.36
N ASP A 142 -10.79 -3.11 12.57
CA ASP A 142 -12.14 -2.59 12.79
C ASP A 142 -12.22 -1.06 12.66
N ARG A 143 -13.43 -0.52 12.78
CA ARG A 143 -13.68 0.93 12.71
C ARG A 143 -13.04 1.74 13.85
N GLN A 144 -12.62 1.08 14.94
CA GLN A 144 -11.93 1.68 16.08
C GLN A 144 -10.40 1.63 15.90
N GLY A 145 -9.92 0.99 14.81
CA GLY A 145 -8.51 0.84 14.47
C GLY A 145 -7.83 -0.37 15.14
N ALA A 146 -8.60 -1.25 15.81
CA ALA A 146 -8.09 -2.47 16.41
C ALA A 146 -8.10 -3.63 15.43
N PHE A 147 -7.10 -4.52 15.52
CA PHE A 147 -7.02 -5.74 14.72
C PHE A 147 -7.70 -6.92 15.40
N HIS A 148 -8.58 -7.61 14.68
CA HIS A 148 -9.25 -8.83 15.12
C HIS A 148 -8.95 -9.99 14.18
N GLU A 149 -8.69 -11.18 14.73
CA GLU A 149 -8.47 -12.39 13.94
C GLU A 149 -9.70 -12.70 13.08
N VAL A 150 -9.46 -12.91 11.78
CA VAL A 150 -10.47 -13.31 10.79
C VAL A 150 -10.18 -14.69 10.20
N TRP A 151 -8.92 -15.14 10.24
CA TRP A 151 -8.50 -16.45 9.78
C TRP A 151 -7.18 -16.86 10.41
N SER A 152 -7.01 -18.18 10.61
CA SER A 152 -5.71 -18.75 10.96
C SER A 152 -5.52 -20.15 10.38
N THR A 153 -4.27 -20.53 10.18
CA THR A 153 -3.87 -21.86 9.74
C THR A 153 -2.52 -22.24 10.31
N THR A 154 -2.31 -23.54 10.55
CA THR A 154 -1.00 -24.07 10.94
C THR A 154 -0.23 -24.53 9.71
N VAL A 155 1.04 -24.19 9.64
CA VAL A 155 1.96 -24.57 8.58
C VAL A 155 3.06 -25.44 9.16
N ASP A 156 3.09 -26.70 8.78
CA ASP A 156 4.23 -27.59 8.96
C ASP A 156 5.13 -27.52 7.72
N PRO A 157 6.32 -26.89 7.80
CA PRO A 157 7.22 -26.75 6.65
C PRO A 157 7.77 -28.10 6.16
N SER A 158 7.60 -29.18 6.92
CA SER A 158 8.00 -30.54 6.55
C SER A 158 6.91 -31.31 5.82
N SER A 159 5.68 -30.82 5.83
CA SER A 159 4.53 -31.44 5.21
C SER A 159 4.72 -31.69 3.71
N ARG A 160 4.18 -32.80 3.20
CA ARG A 160 4.13 -33.10 1.76
C ARG A 160 3.27 -32.13 0.94
N PHE A 161 2.40 -31.37 1.59
CA PHE A 161 1.55 -30.36 0.96
C PHE A 161 2.29 -29.01 0.78
N VAL A 162 3.50 -28.87 1.32
CA VAL A 162 4.38 -27.72 1.13
C VAL A 162 5.32 -28.00 -0.04
N ASN A 163 5.16 -27.25 -1.14
CA ASN A 163 6.05 -27.38 -2.30
C ASN A 163 7.37 -26.64 -2.03
N ARG A 164 8.44 -27.44 -1.87
CA ARG A 164 9.79 -26.92 -1.60
C ARG A 164 10.63 -26.73 -2.86
N ALA A 165 10.13 -27.21 -4.01
CA ALA A 165 10.84 -27.04 -5.28
C ALA A 165 10.82 -25.58 -5.70
N ASP A 166 11.87 -25.16 -6.42
CA ASP A 166 11.87 -23.86 -7.06
C ASP A 166 10.82 -23.83 -8.16
N LEU A 167 10.12 -22.70 -8.29
CA LEU A 167 9.01 -22.56 -9.22
C LEU A 167 9.46 -22.51 -10.69
N ASN A 168 10.77 -22.31 -10.94
CA ASN A 168 11.33 -22.14 -12.28
C ASN A 168 10.51 -21.13 -13.11
N PRO A 169 10.37 -19.89 -12.63
CA PRO A 169 9.53 -18.90 -13.29
C PRO A 169 10.03 -18.59 -14.70
N VAL A 170 9.10 -18.26 -15.58
CA VAL A 170 9.40 -17.77 -16.92
C VAL A 170 9.90 -16.33 -16.87
N GLY A 171 10.70 -15.94 -17.86
CA GLY A 171 11.19 -14.57 -17.98
C GLY A 171 12.70 -14.46 -17.70
N ARG A 172 13.29 -13.38 -18.22
CA ARG A 172 14.70 -13.08 -18.02
C ARG A 172 14.85 -11.87 -17.11
N VAL A 173 15.47 -12.07 -15.95
CA VAL A 173 15.77 -10.99 -14.99
C VAL A 173 16.94 -10.15 -15.50
N TRP A 174 16.81 -8.84 -15.39
CA TRP A 174 17.90 -7.88 -15.57
C TRP A 174 17.84 -6.80 -14.47
N THR A 175 19.00 -6.24 -14.14
CA THR A 175 19.18 -5.33 -13.02
C THR A 175 19.26 -3.89 -13.51
N LEU A 176 18.45 -3.00 -12.91
CA LEU A 176 18.53 -1.55 -13.12
C LEU A 176 19.40 -0.89 -12.05
N ILE A 177 19.21 -1.28 -10.77
CA ILE A 177 19.95 -0.76 -9.63
C ILE A 177 20.31 -1.92 -8.72
N GLU A 178 21.60 -1.99 -8.32
CA GLU A 178 22.08 -2.93 -7.32
C GLU A 178 22.92 -2.18 -6.30
N SER A 179 22.40 -2.08 -5.08
CA SER A 179 23.02 -1.30 -3.99
C SER A 179 23.53 -2.18 -2.85
N GLY A 180 23.20 -3.47 -2.85
CA GLY A 180 23.67 -4.39 -1.82
C GLY A 180 22.81 -5.65 -1.67
N PRO A 181 23.05 -6.44 -0.61
CA PRO A 181 22.33 -7.69 -0.40
C PRO A 181 20.82 -7.42 -0.17
N PRO A 182 19.92 -8.27 -0.70
CA PRO A 182 18.47 -8.10 -0.56
C PRO A 182 18.03 -7.94 0.89
N SER A 183 18.60 -8.68 1.83
CA SER A 183 18.25 -8.59 3.26
C SER A 183 18.57 -7.25 3.96
N ALA A 184 19.20 -6.31 3.26
CA ALA A 184 19.58 -4.98 3.78
C ALA A 184 19.18 -3.84 2.84
N LYS A 185 18.37 -4.12 1.85
CA LYS A 185 17.87 -3.16 0.85
C LYS A 185 16.37 -3.36 0.67
N VAL A 186 15.72 -2.38 0.07
CA VAL A 186 14.38 -2.53 -0.48
C VAL A 186 14.52 -3.13 -1.88
N ASP A 187 13.91 -4.26 -2.14
CA ASP A 187 13.95 -4.92 -3.43
C ASP A 187 12.65 -4.70 -4.20
N LEU A 188 12.73 -3.91 -5.28
CA LEU A 188 11.65 -3.63 -6.21
C LEU A 188 11.80 -4.49 -7.46
N VAL A 189 10.76 -5.23 -7.83
CA VAL A 189 10.68 -5.92 -9.12
C VAL A 189 9.68 -5.25 -10.05
N ILE A 190 10.05 -5.09 -11.31
CA ILE A 190 9.24 -4.50 -12.36
C ILE A 190 8.89 -5.57 -13.40
N LEU A 191 7.59 -5.73 -13.69
CA LEU A 191 7.08 -6.63 -14.71
C LEU A 191 6.60 -5.84 -15.92
N GLY A 192 6.91 -6.33 -17.12
CA GLY A 192 6.35 -5.80 -18.36
C GLY A 192 5.03 -6.48 -18.71
N GLU A 193 4.00 -5.70 -18.99
CA GLU A 193 2.66 -6.20 -19.37
C GLU A 193 2.23 -5.62 -20.70
N GLY A 194 1.88 -6.52 -21.65
CA GLY A 194 1.46 -6.12 -22.99
C GLY A 194 2.62 -5.72 -23.93
N TYR A 195 3.86 -6.06 -23.62
CA TYR A 195 5.01 -5.90 -24.51
C TYR A 195 5.28 -7.20 -25.26
N THR A 196 5.20 -7.18 -26.58
CA THR A 196 5.62 -8.33 -27.42
C THR A 196 7.14 -8.51 -27.38
N ASP A 197 7.65 -9.64 -27.88
CA ASP A 197 9.09 -9.87 -27.99
C ASP A 197 9.81 -8.75 -28.76
N ALA A 198 9.20 -8.22 -29.81
CA ALA A 198 9.72 -7.10 -30.58
C ALA A 198 9.72 -5.75 -29.80
N GLU A 199 8.94 -5.65 -28.73
CA GLU A 199 8.78 -4.45 -27.90
C GLU A 199 9.60 -4.53 -26.60
N LEU A 200 10.38 -5.58 -26.35
CA LEU A 200 11.22 -5.66 -25.13
C LEU A 200 12.21 -4.50 -25.03
N GLY A 201 12.72 -4.01 -26.16
CA GLY A 201 13.55 -2.79 -26.18
C GLY A 201 12.81 -1.55 -25.66
N LYS A 202 11.52 -1.42 -25.95
CA LYS A 202 10.63 -0.39 -25.40
C LYS A 202 10.42 -0.60 -23.90
N PHE A 203 10.11 -1.83 -23.46
CA PHE A 203 9.98 -2.14 -22.04
C PHE A 203 11.23 -1.72 -21.24
N HIS A 204 12.42 -2.01 -21.74
CA HIS A 204 13.68 -1.60 -21.10
C HIS A 204 13.83 -0.09 -21.02
N ALA A 205 13.40 0.66 -22.05
CA ALA A 205 13.45 2.11 -22.05
C ALA A 205 12.44 2.71 -21.06
N ASP A 206 11.21 2.19 -21.05
CA ASP A 206 10.14 2.62 -20.15
C ASP A 206 10.51 2.35 -18.68
N ALA A 207 11.01 1.16 -18.36
CA ALA A 207 11.43 0.81 -17.02
C ALA A 207 12.56 1.73 -16.51
N ARG A 208 13.57 2.03 -17.35
CA ARG A 208 14.63 2.98 -16.96
C ARG A 208 14.07 4.37 -16.71
N ARG A 209 13.26 4.90 -17.63
CA ARG A 209 12.68 6.24 -17.52
C ARG A 209 11.88 6.40 -16.23
N LEU A 210 10.97 5.45 -15.93
CA LEU A 210 10.09 5.54 -14.76
C LEU A 210 10.85 5.30 -13.44
N VAL A 211 11.86 4.43 -13.44
CA VAL A 211 12.76 4.27 -12.28
C VAL A 211 13.58 5.53 -12.05
N ASP A 212 14.09 6.18 -13.09
CA ASP A 212 14.80 7.44 -12.96
C ASP A 212 13.87 8.54 -12.42
N GLU A 213 12.60 8.58 -12.82
CA GLU A 213 11.61 9.51 -12.27
C GLU A 213 11.35 9.24 -10.77
N LEU A 214 11.15 7.99 -10.37
CA LEU A 214 10.99 7.64 -8.96
C LEU A 214 12.17 8.17 -8.13
N PHE A 215 13.39 7.93 -8.61
CA PHE A 215 14.61 8.37 -7.92
C PHE A 215 15.01 9.84 -8.23
N SER A 216 14.20 10.59 -8.94
CA SER A 216 14.25 12.04 -8.99
C SER A 216 13.42 12.68 -7.88
N THR A 217 12.44 11.93 -7.33
CA THR A 217 11.46 12.39 -6.34
C THR A 217 11.88 12.08 -4.90
N GLU A 218 11.83 13.09 -3.98
CA GLU A 218 12.10 12.87 -2.56
C GLU A 218 10.95 12.10 -1.87
N PRO A 219 11.24 11.15 -0.95
CA PRO A 219 12.54 10.83 -0.36
C PRO A 219 13.34 9.76 -1.11
N PHE A 220 12.80 9.16 -2.17
CA PHE A 220 13.48 8.12 -2.95
C PHE A 220 14.83 8.59 -3.51
N LYS A 221 14.90 9.86 -3.96
CA LYS A 221 16.12 10.48 -4.47
C LYS A 221 17.28 10.40 -3.46
N SER A 222 17.07 10.89 -2.25
CA SER A 222 18.10 10.88 -1.19
C SER A 222 18.37 9.48 -0.63
N ARG A 223 17.48 8.52 -0.86
CA ARG A 223 17.54 7.14 -0.37
C ARG A 223 17.79 6.11 -1.47
N LYS A 224 18.20 6.54 -2.68
CA LYS A 224 18.42 5.65 -3.84
C LYS A 224 19.35 4.46 -3.53
N SER A 225 20.38 4.69 -2.71
CA SER A 225 21.33 3.64 -2.29
C SER A 225 20.73 2.56 -1.36
N ASP A 226 19.49 2.76 -0.89
CA ASP A 226 18.78 1.79 -0.07
C ASP A 226 17.94 0.80 -0.91
N PHE A 227 17.98 0.92 -2.24
CA PHE A 227 17.16 0.13 -3.16
C PHE A 227 18.00 -0.77 -4.07
N ASN A 228 17.50 -1.96 -4.32
CA ASN A 228 17.77 -2.75 -5.51
C ASN A 228 16.53 -2.68 -6.41
N VAL A 229 16.73 -2.58 -7.73
CA VAL A 229 15.64 -2.59 -8.71
C VAL A 229 15.98 -3.57 -9.81
N ARG A 230 15.08 -4.53 -10.03
CA ARG A 230 15.19 -5.54 -11.09
C ARG A 230 13.95 -5.51 -11.96
N ALA A 231 14.08 -5.90 -13.21
CA ALA A 231 12.95 -6.08 -14.10
C ALA A 231 12.99 -7.46 -14.75
N ILE A 232 11.84 -7.94 -15.18
CA ILE A 232 11.68 -9.26 -15.76
C ILE A 232 11.07 -9.12 -17.15
N ASP A 233 11.81 -9.58 -18.16
CA ASP A 233 11.33 -9.67 -19.55
C ASP A 233 10.25 -10.75 -19.65
N LEU A 234 9.04 -10.34 -19.99
CA LEU A 234 7.86 -11.19 -20.14
C LEU A 234 7.20 -10.89 -21.48
N PRO A 235 7.67 -11.50 -22.58
CA PRO A 235 7.07 -11.23 -23.88
C PRO A 235 5.61 -11.64 -23.93
N SER A 236 4.76 -10.68 -24.23
CA SER A 236 3.33 -10.85 -24.44
C SER A 236 3.05 -11.45 -25.83
N ALA A 237 1.99 -12.24 -25.95
CA ALA A 237 1.53 -12.72 -27.26
C ALA A 237 0.99 -11.61 -28.15
N GLU A 238 0.44 -10.55 -27.53
CA GLU A 238 -0.16 -9.39 -28.22
C GLU A 238 0.29 -8.10 -27.51
N SER A 239 0.41 -7.02 -28.27
CA SER A 239 0.71 -5.69 -27.75
C SER A 239 -0.52 -5.06 -27.08
N GLY A 240 -0.29 -4.35 -25.96
CA GLY A 240 -1.34 -3.73 -25.16
C GLY A 240 -2.00 -4.69 -24.19
N VAL A 241 -2.99 -4.20 -23.44
CA VAL A 241 -3.64 -4.94 -22.34
C VAL A 241 -5.15 -5.00 -22.51
N HIS A 242 -5.82 -5.74 -21.63
CA HIS A 242 -7.28 -5.82 -21.60
C HIS A 242 -7.91 -4.47 -21.28
N ARG A 243 -8.94 -4.12 -22.05
CA ARG A 243 -9.88 -3.02 -21.76
C ARG A 243 -11.30 -3.53 -21.99
N PRO A 244 -11.87 -4.25 -21.02
CA PRO A 244 -13.17 -4.95 -21.21
C PRO A 244 -14.30 -4.03 -21.60
N GLN A 245 -14.37 -2.82 -21.02
CA GLN A 245 -15.37 -1.80 -21.34
C GLN A 245 -15.31 -1.30 -22.79
N ALA A 246 -14.16 -1.45 -23.46
CA ALA A 246 -13.95 -1.11 -24.86
C ALA A 246 -13.99 -2.34 -25.79
N GLY A 247 -14.33 -3.52 -25.27
CA GLY A 247 -14.33 -4.78 -26.03
C GLY A 247 -12.93 -5.25 -26.46
N VAL A 248 -11.86 -4.77 -25.80
CA VAL A 248 -10.48 -5.12 -26.11
C VAL A 248 -10.02 -6.23 -25.17
N ASN A 249 -9.73 -7.40 -25.74
CA ASN A 249 -9.11 -8.52 -25.02
C ASN A 249 -7.73 -8.79 -25.59
N ARG A 250 -6.75 -9.07 -24.74
CA ARG A 250 -5.36 -9.36 -25.09
C ARG A 250 -4.84 -10.56 -24.31
N ARG A 251 -3.93 -11.30 -24.93
CA ARG A 251 -3.22 -12.39 -24.24
C ARG A 251 -1.89 -11.87 -23.72
N THR A 252 -1.87 -11.58 -22.44
CA THR A 252 -0.74 -10.92 -21.76
C THR A 252 -0.20 -11.77 -20.60
N PRO A 253 1.06 -11.57 -20.17
CA PRO A 253 1.72 -12.45 -19.22
C PRO A 253 1.07 -12.56 -17.84
N VAL A 254 0.57 -11.44 -17.29
CA VAL A 254 -0.03 -11.40 -15.94
C VAL A 254 -1.47 -10.89 -15.96
N SER A 255 -2.08 -10.80 -17.15
CA SER A 255 -3.51 -10.49 -17.33
C SER A 255 -3.96 -9.20 -16.65
N ALA A 256 -3.12 -8.14 -16.64
CA ALA A 256 -3.56 -6.84 -16.17
C ALA A 256 -4.65 -6.26 -17.08
N GLU A 257 -5.65 -5.64 -16.46
CA GLU A 257 -6.80 -5.08 -17.19
C GLU A 257 -7.26 -3.77 -16.59
N TYR A 258 -7.86 -2.93 -17.44
CA TYR A 258 -8.58 -1.74 -17.02
C TYR A 258 -9.99 -2.07 -16.57
N ASN A 259 -10.67 -1.06 -16.05
CA ASN A 259 -12.05 -1.14 -15.56
C ASN A 259 -12.22 -2.08 -14.36
N ILE A 260 -11.19 -2.22 -13.55
CA ILE A 260 -11.29 -2.96 -12.30
C ILE A 260 -12.35 -2.27 -11.41
N PHE A 261 -13.29 -3.08 -10.92
CA PHE A 261 -14.40 -2.66 -10.06
C PHE A 261 -15.26 -1.53 -10.65
N ASP A 262 -15.45 -1.55 -11.97
CA ASP A 262 -16.22 -0.56 -12.74
C ASP A 262 -15.61 0.87 -12.69
N SER A 263 -14.32 0.97 -12.40
CA SER A 263 -13.56 2.22 -12.48
C SER A 263 -12.67 2.19 -13.74
N GLU A 264 -13.05 2.96 -14.76
CA GLU A 264 -12.46 2.90 -16.10
C GLU A 264 -10.95 3.02 -16.14
N ARG A 265 -10.36 3.85 -15.27
CA ARG A 265 -8.93 4.11 -15.17
C ARG A 265 -8.19 3.20 -14.17
N TYR A 266 -8.92 2.45 -13.35
CA TYR A 266 -8.32 1.56 -12.37
C TYR A 266 -7.86 0.30 -13.08
N ALA A 267 -6.56 0.09 -13.10
CA ALA A 267 -5.93 -1.00 -13.82
C ALA A 267 -5.09 -1.85 -12.86
N LEU A 268 -5.38 -3.15 -12.76
CA LEU A 268 -4.69 -4.10 -11.89
C LEU A 268 -4.67 -5.48 -12.55
N THR A 269 -3.93 -6.42 -12.00
CA THR A 269 -4.14 -7.83 -12.28
C THR A 269 -4.92 -8.52 -11.16
N LEU A 270 -5.89 -9.34 -11.54
CA LEU A 270 -6.57 -10.27 -10.63
C LEU A 270 -5.94 -11.67 -10.66
N ASP A 271 -5.01 -11.94 -11.57
CA ASP A 271 -4.22 -13.18 -11.62
C ASP A 271 -3.00 -13.10 -10.69
N ASN A 272 -3.26 -12.97 -9.40
CA ASN A 272 -2.22 -12.92 -8.37
C ASN A 272 -1.28 -14.13 -8.43
N ARG A 273 -1.81 -15.33 -8.78
CA ARG A 273 -0.98 -16.53 -8.85
C ARG A 273 0.12 -16.39 -9.90
N THR A 274 -0.24 -16.07 -11.13
CA THR A 274 0.73 -15.92 -12.22
C THR A 274 1.70 -14.76 -11.94
N MET A 275 1.19 -13.62 -11.47
CA MET A 275 2.00 -12.46 -11.11
C MET A 275 3.08 -12.84 -10.08
N ARG A 276 2.71 -13.53 -8.99
CA ARG A 276 3.65 -13.95 -7.95
C ARG A 276 4.61 -15.02 -8.43
N ASP A 277 4.14 -16.00 -9.23
CA ASP A 277 5.00 -17.05 -9.78
C ASP A 277 6.09 -16.44 -10.68
N VAL A 278 5.75 -15.47 -11.51
CA VAL A 278 6.72 -14.75 -12.35
C VAL A 278 7.68 -13.91 -11.51
N ALA A 279 7.16 -13.14 -10.54
CA ALA A 279 7.98 -12.27 -9.70
C ALA A 279 9.02 -13.04 -8.87
N SER A 280 8.77 -14.32 -8.56
CA SER A 280 9.70 -15.19 -7.81
C SER A 280 11.04 -15.43 -8.51
N ALA A 281 11.18 -15.03 -9.78
CA ALA A 281 12.46 -15.05 -10.51
C ALA A 281 13.53 -14.15 -9.90
N ALA A 282 13.15 -13.14 -9.12
CA ALA A 282 14.04 -12.21 -8.46
C ALA A 282 13.65 -12.02 -6.98
N PRO A 283 14.58 -11.69 -6.08
CA PRO A 283 14.21 -11.21 -4.75
C PRO A 283 13.37 -9.93 -4.85
N TYR A 284 12.27 -9.83 -4.07
CA TYR A 284 11.44 -8.63 -4.03
C TYR A 284 10.64 -8.53 -2.74
N GLU A 285 10.37 -7.32 -2.28
CA GLU A 285 9.26 -6.98 -1.40
C GLU A 285 8.14 -6.31 -2.18
N PHE A 286 8.50 -5.41 -3.09
CA PHE A 286 7.55 -4.59 -3.84
C PHE A 286 7.55 -4.96 -5.32
N LEU A 287 6.37 -4.80 -5.94
CA LEU A 287 6.11 -5.22 -7.30
C LEU A 287 5.36 -4.12 -8.06
N GLU A 288 5.90 -3.73 -9.21
CA GLU A 288 5.31 -2.75 -10.11
C GLU A 288 5.11 -3.37 -11.51
N ILE A 289 3.94 -3.15 -12.10
CA ILE A 289 3.60 -3.65 -13.44
C ILE A 289 3.49 -2.48 -14.41
N LEU A 290 4.34 -2.46 -15.42
CA LEU A 290 4.31 -1.45 -16.49
C LEU A 290 3.37 -1.90 -17.60
N ILE A 291 2.28 -1.16 -17.78
CA ILE A 291 1.25 -1.44 -18.78
C ILE A 291 1.58 -0.73 -20.08
N ASN A 292 1.83 -1.51 -21.15
CA ASN A 292 2.10 -1.00 -22.49
C ASN A 292 0.80 -0.49 -23.15
N ASP A 293 0.29 0.62 -22.68
CA ASP A 293 -0.90 1.28 -23.23
C ASP A 293 -0.79 2.80 -23.09
N LYS A 294 -1.47 3.51 -23.98
CA LYS A 294 -1.59 4.98 -23.97
C LYS A 294 -2.79 5.49 -23.19
N TYR A 295 -3.69 4.61 -22.81
CA TYR A 295 -4.85 4.95 -22.01
C TYR A 295 -4.43 5.29 -20.59
N TYR A 296 -4.91 6.43 -20.06
CA TYR A 296 -4.56 6.87 -18.72
C TYR A 296 -5.11 5.90 -17.67
N GLY A 297 -4.24 5.36 -16.80
CA GLY A 297 -4.66 4.51 -15.69
C GLY A 297 -3.49 3.86 -14.97
N GLY A 298 -3.82 3.35 -13.82
CA GLY A 298 -2.95 2.65 -12.89
C GLY A 298 -3.73 2.23 -11.67
N GLY A 299 -3.03 1.71 -10.67
CA GLY A 299 -3.58 1.36 -9.37
C GLY A 299 -2.49 0.88 -8.42
N GLY A 300 -2.62 1.20 -7.13
CA GLY A 300 -1.67 0.81 -6.10
C GLY A 300 -2.38 0.24 -4.89
N ILE A 301 -2.01 -0.98 -4.48
CA ILE A 301 -2.54 -1.66 -3.29
C ILE A 301 -1.41 -1.93 -2.32
N PHE A 302 -1.53 -1.43 -1.10
CA PHE A 302 -0.49 -1.50 -0.07
C PHE A 302 0.03 -2.92 0.16
N ASN A 303 1.35 -3.12 -0.03
CA ASN A 303 2.05 -4.40 0.07
C ASN A 303 1.53 -5.52 -0.87
N ALA A 304 0.73 -5.19 -1.90
CA ALA A 304 0.22 -6.17 -2.86
C ALA A 304 0.82 -5.98 -4.25
N GLN A 305 0.45 -4.93 -4.96
CA GLN A 305 0.94 -4.62 -6.30
C GLN A 305 0.71 -3.14 -6.63
N ALA A 306 1.46 -2.62 -7.60
CA ALA A 306 1.09 -1.39 -8.28
C ALA A 306 1.21 -1.56 -9.80
N THR A 307 0.50 -0.71 -10.55
CA THR A 307 0.50 -0.70 -12.01
C THR A 307 0.53 0.72 -12.53
N ALA A 308 1.17 0.94 -13.68
CA ALA A 308 1.19 2.24 -14.34
C ALA A 308 1.16 2.11 -15.88
N ALA A 309 0.29 2.86 -16.54
CA ALA A 309 0.29 2.99 -17.99
C ALA A 309 1.47 3.88 -18.44
N VAL A 310 2.25 3.40 -19.43
CA VAL A 310 3.56 4.00 -19.74
C VAL A 310 3.54 5.01 -20.88
N ASP A 311 2.54 4.98 -21.78
CA ASP A 311 2.48 5.81 -22.97
C ASP A 311 1.52 7.02 -22.83
N THR A 312 1.02 7.27 -21.63
CA THR A 312 0.26 8.48 -21.32
C THR A 312 1.20 9.65 -21.02
N ALA A 313 0.75 10.88 -21.26
CA ALA A 313 1.52 12.10 -20.93
C ALA A 313 1.79 12.26 -19.41
N PHE A 314 1.11 11.49 -18.58
CA PHE A 314 1.23 11.50 -17.12
C PHE A 314 1.80 10.18 -16.55
N ALA A 315 2.48 9.37 -17.37
CA ALA A 315 3.05 8.10 -16.92
C ALA A 315 3.99 8.27 -15.72
N ASP A 316 4.79 9.32 -15.71
CA ASP A 316 5.74 9.64 -14.64
C ASP A 316 5.00 9.93 -13.32
N TYR A 317 3.92 10.72 -13.40
CA TYR A 317 3.04 10.98 -12.25
C TYR A 317 2.37 9.69 -11.76
N ILE A 318 1.74 8.93 -12.66
CA ILE A 318 1.01 7.70 -12.29
C ILE A 318 1.94 6.73 -11.59
N PHE A 319 3.12 6.46 -12.15
CA PHE A 319 4.09 5.53 -11.58
C PHE A 319 4.48 5.88 -10.15
N VAL A 320 4.82 7.14 -9.88
CA VAL A 320 5.24 7.60 -8.55
C VAL A 320 4.08 7.65 -7.57
N HIS A 321 2.89 8.07 -8.03
CA HIS A 321 1.67 8.15 -7.23
C HIS A 321 1.20 6.76 -6.78
N GLU A 322 1.03 5.83 -7.72
CA GLU A 322 0.57 4.46 -7.43
C GLU A 322 1.60 3.68 -6.59
N PHE A 323 2.90 3.95 -6.81
CA PHE A 323 3.94 3.42 -5.93
C PHE A 323 3.81 3.96 -4.51
N GLY A 324 3.38 5.20 -4.31
CA GLY A 324 3.08 5.78 -2.99
C GLY A 324 2.03 4.98 -2.22
N HIS A 325 0.95 4.57 -2.87
CA HIS A 325 -0.07 3.69 -2.29
C HIS A 325 0.52 2.32 -1.95
N HIS A 326 1.13 1.67 -2.93
CA HIS A 326 1.67 0.32 -2.79
C HIS A 326 2.78 0.23 -1.74
N PHE A 327 3.70 1.19 -1.73
CA PHE A 327 4.90 1.17 -0.91
C PHE A 327 4.64 1.57 0.54
N ALA A 328 3.91 2.67 0.75
CA ALA A 328 3.80 3.30 2.07
C ALA A 328 2.36 3.42 2.59
N GLY A 329 1.39 2.81 1.90
CA GLY A 329 -0.02 2.88 2.28
C GLY A 329 -0.55 4.30 2.33
N LEU A 330 -0.07 5.18 1.43
CA LEU A 330 -0.59 6.54 1.35
C LEU A 330 -2.01 6.51 0.82
N GLY A 331 -2.90 7.28 1.42
CA GLY A 331 -4.24 7.51 0.90
C GLY A 331 -4.26 8.61 -0.15
N ASP A 332 -5.25 8.56 -1.04
CA ASP A 332 -5.54 9.66 -1.96
C ASP A 332 -5.91 10.92 -1.18
N GLU A 333 -5.22 12.02 -1.46
CA GLU A 333 -5.51 13.32 -0.85
C GLU A 333 -6.57 14.10 -1.65
N TYR A 334 -6.94 13.64 -2.86
CA TYR A 334 -8.00 14.25 -3.65
C TYR A 334 -9.41 13.80 -3.23
N TYR A 335 -10.40 14.65 -3.52
CA TYR A 335 -11.80 14.41 -3.12
C TYR A 335 -12.80 14.89 -4.18
N THR A 336 -12.34 15.48 -5.29
CA THR A 336 -13.20 16.06 -6.33
C THR A 336 -13.27 15.20 -7.60
N SER A 337 -12.88 13.91 -7.52
CA SER A 337 -13.00 12.96 -8.63
C SER A 337 -14.44 12.55 -8.90
N ASP A 338 -14.70 11.87 -10.04
CA ASP A 338 -16.04 11.34 -10.36
C ASP A 338 -16.57 10.31 -9.34
N VAL A 339 -15.71 9.77 -8.48
CA VAL A 339 -16.06 8.89 -7.35
C VAL A 339 -16.10 9.62 -6.00
N ALA A 340 -16.03 10.94 -5.99
CA ALA A 340 -16.13 11.71 -4.75
C ALA A 340 -17.50 11.58 -4.11
N TYR A 341 -17.53 11.29 -2.83
CA TYR A 341 -18.76 11.08 -2.06
C TYR A 341 -18.96 12.23 -1.06
N GLU A 342 -20.09 12.92 -1.15
CA GLU A 342 -20.63 13.65 -0.01
C GLU A 342 -21.59 12.71 0.72
N THR A 343 -21.07 11.85 1.56
CA THR A 343 -21.89 10.83 2.24
C THR A 343 -22.78 11.42 3.33
N GLY A 344 -22.52 12.66 3.75
CA GLY A 344 -23.17 13.28 4.91
C GLY A 344 -22.90 12.53 6.22
N ARG A 345 -21.94 11.61 6.23
CA ARG A 345 -21.59 10.80 7.41
C ARG A 345 -20.91 11.66 8.45
N THR A 346 -21.46 11.70 9.63
CA THR A 346 -20.86 12.40 10.79
C THR A 346 -19.90 11.50 11.59
N ASP A 347 -19.94 10.18 11.35
CA ASP A 347 -19.11 9.20 12.04
C ASP A 347 -18.14 8.52 11.06
N ILE A 348 -17.14 9.28 10.59
CA ILE A 348 -16.05 8.76 9.78
C ILE A 348 -14.98 8.17 10.72
N PRO A 349 -14.59 6.88 10.58
CA PRO A 349 -13.51 6.31 11.38
C PRO A 349 -12.19 7.03 11.11
N GLU A 350 -11.26 6.99 12.06
CA GLU A 350 -9.89 7.46 11.78
C GLU A 350 -9.24 6.57 10.74
N PRO A 351 -8.83 7.10 9.57
CA PRO A 351 -8.19 6.32 8.52
C PRO A 351 -6.88 5.67 8.99
N TRP A 352 -6.56 4.52 8.45
CA TRP A 352 -5.26 3.87 8.75
C TRP A 352 -4.11 4.51 7.97
N GLU A 353 -4.38 5.14 6.87
CA GLU A 353 -3.42 5.81 6.00
C GLU A 353 -2.66 6.91 6.76
N PRO A 354 -1.34 6.99 6.63
CA PRO A 354 -0.52 7.87 7.45
C PRO A 354 -0.69 9.36 7.11
N ASN A 355 -1.18 9.68 5.91
CA ASN A 355 -1.37 11.03 5.39
C ASN A 355 -2.82 11.51 5.40
N ILE A 356 -3.77 10.73 5.94
CA ILE A 356 -5.18 11.11 6.06
C ILE A 356 -5.61 11.06 7.53
N THR A 357 -6.47 11.99 7.96
CA THR A 357 -7.05 11.99 9.32
C THR A 357 -8.48 12.49 9.32
N ALA A 358 -9.31 11.93 10.21
CA ALA A 358 -10.63 12.46 10.53
C ALA A 358 -10.56 13.62 11.53
N LEU A 359 -9.38 13.97 12.03
CA LEU A 359 -9.10 15.06 12.96
C LEU A 359 -10.06 15.11 14.18
N ARG A 360 -10.44 13.95 14.71
CA ARG A 360 -11.36 13.83 15.85
C ARG A 360 -10.86 14.55 17.11
N ASP A 361 -9.55 14.56 17.28
CA ASP A 361 -8.85 15.29 18.34
C ASP A 361 -7.61 15.97 17.75
N PRO A 362 -7.62 17.30 17.55
CA PRO A 362 -6.48 18.04 17.02
C PRO A 362 -5.18 17.89 17.83
N SER A 363 -5.27 17.56 19.12
CA SER A 363 -4.09 17.33 19.97
C SER A 363 -3.39 16.01 19.60
N ARG A 364 -4.11 15.06 19.00
CA ARG A 364 -3.65 13.72 18.60
C ARG A 364 -3.47 13.57 17.08
N LEU A 365 -3.35 14.68 16.34
CA LEU A 365 -3.07 14.67 14.92
C LEU A 365 -1.82 13.82 14.62
N LYS A 366 -1.91 12.86 13.67
CA LYS A 366 -0.85 11.89 13.33
C LYS A 366 0.50 12.53 12.99
N TRP A 367 0.48 13.77 12.51
CA TRP A 367 1.67 14.54 12.12
C TRP A 367 1.79 15.86 12.89
N LYS A 368 1.28 15.90 14.13
CA LYS A 368 1.29 17.09 14.99
C LYS A 368 2.68 17.68 15.19
N ASP A 369 3.68 16.83 15.26
CA ASP A 369 5.09 17.18 15.44
C ASP A 369 5.71 17.91 14.24
N LEU A 370 5.10 17.83 13.05
CA LEU A 370 5.51 18.54 11.85
C LEU A 370 4.78 19.88 11.64
N VAL A 371 3.75 20.16 12.43
CA VAL A 371 2.96 21.39 12.32
C VAL A 371 3.66 22.52 13.05
N GLU A 372 3.95 23.60 12.32
CA GLU A 372 4.51 24.80 12.92
C GLU A 372 3.52 25.47 13.90
N PRO A 373 3.96 26.02 15.04
CA PRO A 373 3.05 26.64 16.03
C PRO A 373 2.15 27.74 15.46
N SER A 374 2.56 28.40 14.39
CA SER A 374 1.80 29.46 13.70
C SER A 374 0.75 28.94 12.72
N THR A 375 0.72 27.63 12.43
CA THR A 375 -0.26 27.04 11.51
C THR A 375 -1.48 26.55 12.27
N PRO A 376 -2.67 27.12 12.03
CA PRO A 376 -3.89 26.67 12.69
C PRO A 376 -4.29 25.25 12.26
N VAL A 377 -4.91 24.50 13.18
CA VAL A 377 -5.46 23.17 12.93
C VAL A 377 -6.92 23.15 13.42
N PRO A 378 -7.92 22.95 12.53
CA PRO A 378 -7.82 22.78 11.07
C PRO A 378 -7.22 24.02 10.38
N THR A 379 -6.59 23.79 9.20
CA THR A 379 -5.92 24.83 8.44
C THR A 379 -6.86 25.41 7.39
N PRO A 380 -7.15 26.73 7.43
CA PRO A 380 -8.01 27.37 6.43
C PRO A 380 -7.32 27.42 5.06
N TRP A 381 -8.08 27.18 3.99
CA TRP A 381 -7.62 27.27 2.63
C TRP A 381 -8.74 27.66 1.66
N GLU A 382 -8.43 28.05 0.45
CA GLU A 382 -9.39 28.53 -0.54
C GLU A 382 -10.18 27.39 -1.21
N LYS A 383 -10.77 26.50 -0.39
CA LYS A 383 -11.47 25.27 -0.80
C LYS A 383 -12.53 25.54 -1.86
N SER A 384 -13.40 26.53 -1.63
CA SER A 384 -14.51 26.82 -2.56
C SER A 384 -14.01 27.26 -3.94
N ARG A 385 -12.87 27.94 -4.02
CA ARG A 385 -12.26 28.35 -5.28
C ARG A 385 -11.67 27.16 -6.03
N PHE A 386 -10.98 26.26 -5.30
CA PHE A 386 -10.48 25.01 -5.86
C PHE A 386 -11.62 24.12 -6.38
N GLU A 387 -12.68 23.94 -5.60
CA GLU A 387 -13.84 23.15 -6.00
C GLU A 387 -14.58 23.71 -7.21
N ALA A 388 -14.64 25.03 -7.36
CA ALA A 388 -15.24 25.65 -8.53
C ALA A 388 -14.42 25.34 -9.80
N SER A 389 -13.10 25.48 -9.74
CA SER A 389 -12.19 25.08 -10.82
C SER A 389 -12.30 23.61 -11.15
N SER A 390 -12.22 22.74 -10.14
CA SER A 390 -12.30 21.30 -10.32
C SER A 390 -13.63 20.88 -10.99
N ARG A 391 -14.78 21.44 -10.59
CA ARG A 391 -16.07 21.15 -11.25
C ARG A 391 -16.09 21.50 -12.74
N GLU A 392 -15.43 22.57 -13.14
CA GLU A 392 -15.31 22.95 -14.55
C GLU A 392 -14.50 21.89 -15.32
N PHE A 393 -13.32 21.50 -14.82
CA PHE A 393 -12.49 20.47 -15.45
C PHE A 393 -13.18 19.10 -15.50
N GLN A 394 -13.87 18.70 -14.43
CA GLN A 394 -14.64 17.46 -14.41
C GLN A 394 -15.79 17.47 -15.45
N ALA A 395 -16.46 18.60 -15.65
CA ALA A 395 -17.49 18.72 -16.69
C ALA A 395 -16.90 18.54 -18.10
N ARG A 396 -15.77 19.21 -18.38
CA ARG A 396 -15.06 19.08 -19.67
C ARG A 396 -14.54 17.66 -19.89
N ARG A 397 -14.06 17.00 -18.84
CA ARG A 397 -13.62 15.60 -18.87
C ARG A 397 -14.75 14.66 -19.24
N ARG A 398 -15.94 14.79 -18.59
CA ARG A 398 -17.12 14.00 -18.95
C ARG A 398 -17.54 14.22 -20.41
N GLU A 399 -17.49 15.45 -20.90
CA GLU A 399 -17.76 15.75 -22.31
C GLU A 399 -16.80 15.01 -23.24
N LEU A 400 -15.48 15.06 -22.99
CA LEU A 400 -14.48 14.34 -23.76
C LEU A 400 -14.75 12.82 -23.77
N ARG A 401 -15.07 12.23 -22.62
CA ARG A 401 -15.40 10.81 -22.51
C ARG A 401 -16.70 10.45 -23.25
N SER A 402 -17.73 11.27 -23.14
CA SER A 402 -19.03 10.99 -23.78
C SER A 402 -18.96 10.94 -25.32
N ARG A 403 -18.02 11.67 -25.92
CA ARG A 403 -17.81 11.68 -27.38
C ARG A 403 -16.63 10.80 -27.83
N ASN A 404 -16.07 9.97 -26.93
CA ASN A 404 -14.90 9.14 -27.20
C ASN A 404 -13.74 9.92 -27.82
N ALA A 405 -13.43 11.09 -27.26
CA ALA A 405 -12.35 11.94 -27.74
C ALA A 405 -11.00 11.19 -27.69
N PRO A 406 -10.07 11.52 -28.62
CA PRO A 406 -8.71 11.01 -28.57
C PRO A 406 -8.03 11.31 -27.22
N GLU A 407 -7.21 10.38 -26.70
CA GLU A 407 -6.46 10.57 -25.44
C GLU A 407 -5.57 11.83 -25.45
N SER A 408 -5.13 12.28 -26.63
CA SER A 408 -4.39 13.55 -26.76
C SER A 408 -5.18 14.78 -26.29
N GLU A 409 -6.51 14.79 -26.49
CA GLU A 409 -7.38 15.88 -26.00
C GLU A 409 -7.56 15.79 -24.48
N MET A 410 -7.67 14.58 -23.92
CA MET A 410 -7.71 14.35 -22.49
C MET A 410 -6.40 14.79 -21.82
N ASN A 411 -5.26 14.43 -22.41
CA ASN A 411 -3.94 14.86 -21.96
C ASN A 411 -3.78 16.38 -21.97
N ALA A 412 -4.28 17.06 -23.02
CA ALA A 412 -4.26 18.52 -23.09
C ALA A 412 -5.10 19.16 -21.97
N LEU A 413 -6.29 18.60 -21.69
CA LEU A 413 -7.14 19.05 -20.59
C LEU A 413 -6.42 18.90 -19.24
N PHE A 414 -5.76 17.78 -18.99
CA PHE A 414 -5.02 17.55 -17.74
C PHE A 414 -3.80 18.47 -17.60
N VAL A 415 -3.15 18.84 -18.70
CA VAL A 415 -2.05 19.84 -18.65
C VAL A 415 -2.58 21.22 -18.26
N GLU A 416 -3.74 21.63 -18.81
CA GLU A 416 -4.41 22.89 -18.46
C GLU A 416 -4.85 22.88 -16.99
N GLU A 417 -5.52 21.80 -16.52
CA GLU A 417 -5.92 21.61 -15.14
C GLU A 417 -4.74 21.78 -14.20
N ARG A 418 -3.63 21.08 -14.46
CA ARG A 418 -2.38 21.19 -13.69
C ARG A 418 -1.88 22.61 -13.58
N GLN A 419 -1.84 23.35 -14.69
CA GLN A 419 -1.37 24.75 -14.68
C GLN A 419 -2.23 25.65 -13.78
N VAL A 420 -3.55 25.48 -13.84
CA VAL A 420 -4.51 26.23 -13.02
C VAL A 420 -4.38 25.85 -11.54
N GLU A 421 -4.29 24.57 -11.23
CA GLU A 421 -4.16 24.06 -9.85
C GLU A 421 -2.84 24.48 -9.22
N THR A 422 -1.70 24.37 -9.93
CA THR A 422 -0.39 24.82 -9.45
C THR A 422 -0.42 26.31 -9.09
N ALA A 423 -1.01 27.15 -9.94
CA ALA A 423 -1.10 28.58 -9.67
C ALA A 423 -2.00 28.90 -8.47
N LEU A 424 -3.12 28.18 -8.37
CA LEU A 424 -4.10 28.36 -7.30
C LEU A 424 -3.53 27.94 -5.94
N LEU A 425 -3.04 26.69 -5.85
CA LEU A 425 -2.56 26.11 -4.60
C LEU A 425 -1.26 26.78 -4.13
N GLY A 426 -0.37 27.13 -5.07
CA GLY A 426 0.88 27.84 -4.77
C GLY A 426 0.69 29.26 -4.21
N SER A 427 -0.44 29.92 -4.52
CA SER A 427 -0.74 31.27 -4.06
C SER A 427 -1.40 31.37 -2.69
N MET A 428 -1.78 30.24 -2.07
CA MET A 428 -2.51 30.21 -0.80
C MET A 428 -1.63 30.58 0.40
N THR A 429 -2.25 31.20 1.42
CA THR A 429 -1.57 31.69 2.64
C THR A 429 -0.75 30.59 3.36
N HIS A 430 -1.24 29.35 3.33
CA HIS A 430 -0.59 28.23 4.00
C HIS A 430 0.06 27.25 3.02
N SER A 431 0.29 27.65 1.76
CA SER A 431 1.03 26.84 0.78
C SER A 431 2.41 26.47 1.33
N GLY A 432 2.82 25.22 1.14
CA GLY A 432 4.10 24.69 1.60
C GLY A 432 4.23 24.58 3.13
N ARG A 433 3.12 24.62 3.89
CA ARG A 433 3.08 24.39 5.34
C ARG A 433 2.34 23.12 5.66
N VAL A 434 2.85 22.37 6.66
CA VAL A 434 2.12 21.25 7.23
C VAL A 434 1.00 21.77 8.14
N GLY A 435 -0.21 21.26 7.92
CA GLY A 435 -1.40 21.61 8.66
C GLY A 435 -2.41 20.46 8.67
N ALA A 436 -3.70 20.80 8.56
CA ALA A 436 -4.80 19.86 8.34
C ALA A 436 -5.82 20.54 7.41
N PHE A 437 -5.72 20.26 6.12
CA PHE A 437 -6.51 20.86 5.06
C PHE A 437 -7.72 19.96 4.76
N GLU A 438 -8.95 20.47 4.94
CA GLU A 438 -10.16 19.68 4.75
C GLU A 438 -10.36 19.29 3.28
N GLY A 439 -10.74 18.05 3.05
CA GLY A 439 -10.93 17.41 1.76
C GLY A 439 -9.83 16.40 1.48
N ALA A 440 -10.15 15.11 1.54
CA ALA A 440 -9.24 13.98 1.28
C ALA A 440 -10.04 12.69 1.13
N SER A 441 -9.44 11.67 0.56
CA SER A 441 -9.97 10.29 0.47
C SER A 441 -11.40 10.26 -0.07
N TYR A 442 -11.62 10.99 -1.19
CA TYR A 442 -12.92 11.13 -1.87
C TYR A 442 -14.03 11.84 -1.06
N GLU A 443 -13.74 12.30 0.17
CA GLU A 443 -14.69 12.99 1.03
C GLU A 443 -14.38 14.50 1.09
N ALA A 444 -15.34 15.32 0.66
CA ALA A 444 -15.17 16.77 0.70
C ALA A 444 -15.14 17.34 2.13
N LYS A 445 -15.71 16.64 3.12
CA LYS A 445 -15.80 17.07 4.51
C LYS A 445 -15.43 15.96 5.47
N GLY A 446 -14.87 16.35 6.62
CA GLY A 446 -14.58 15.44 7.72
C GLY A 446 -13.30 14.63 7.60
N LEU A 447 -12.62 14.66 6.44
CA LEU A 447 -11.28 14.14 6.26
C LEU A 447 -10.31 15.25 5.85
N PHE A 448 -9.07 15.12 6.30
CA PHE A 448 -8.05 16.16 6.18
C PHE A 448 -6.73 15.56 5.67
N ARG A 449 -6.06 16.32 4.78
CA ARG A 449 -4.72 16.05 4.25
C ARG A 449 -3.68 16.99 4.87
N PRO A 450 -2.36 16.65 4.78
CA PRO A 450 -1.32 17.38 5.53
C PRO A 450 -0.92 18.73 4.96
N GLU A 451 -0.87 18.87 3.64
CA GLU A 451 -0.43 20.10 2.95
C GLU A 451 -1.45 20.54 1.91
N ALA A 452 -1.35 21.76 1.45
CA ALA A 452 -2.25 22.31 0.43
C ALA A 452 -2.14 21.51 -0.88
N ASP A 453 -0.91 21.08 -1.22
CA ASP A 453 -0.59 20.33 -2.44
C ASP A 453 0.40 19.20 -2.18
N CYS A 454 0.23 18.11 -2.93
CA CYS A 454 1.02 16.88 -2.84
C CYS A 454 0.78 16.06 -4.11
N ILE A 455 1.72 15.21 -4.53
CA ILE A 455 1.51 14.27 -5.62
C ILE A 455 0.33 13.31 -5.36
N MET A 456 -0.05 13.10 -4.08
CA MET A 456 -1.23 12.32 -3.71
C MET A 456 -2.54 13.13 -3.83
N PHE A 457 -2.47 14.44 -4.10
CA PHE A 457 -3.61 15.33 -4.26
C PHE A 457 -3.86 15.77 -5.70
N THR A 458 -2.82 16.26 -6.37
CA THR A 458 -2.90 16.79 -7.74
C THR A 458 -1.86 16.14 -8.65
N ARG A 459 -1.94 16.43 -9.97
CA ARG A 459 -0.91 16.06 -10.94
C ARG A 459 0.23 17.06 -11.02
N ASP A 460 0.32 17.97 -10.03
CA ASP A 460 1.36 18.98 -9.96
C ASP A 460 2.75 18.36 -9.74
N GLN A 461 3.78 19.04 -10.23
CA GLN A 461 5.17 18.57 -10.08
C GLN A 461 5.76 18.99 -8.72
N VAL A 462 5.01 18.78 -7.64
CA VAL A 462 5.43 19.14 -6.27
C VAL A 462 6.03 17.99 -5.47
N GLY A 463 5.91 16.76 -5.98
CA GLY A 463 6.35 15.55 -5.28
C GLY A 463 5.52 15.25 -4.02
N PHE A 464 6.04 14.42 -3.14
CA PHE A 464 5.39 14.06 -1.89
C PHE A 464 5.48 15.18 -0.84
N CYS A 465 4.39 15.45 -0.12
CA CYS A 465 4.39 16.34 1.04
C CYS A 465 5.27 15.78 2.19
N ARG A 466 5.56 16.60 3.21
CA ARG A 466 6.46 16.19 4.32
C ARG A 466 5.96 14.97 5.09
N VAL A 467 4.65 14.84 5.26
CA VAL A 467 4.05 13.68 5.95
C VAL A 467 4.18 12.42 5.10
N CYS A 468 3.90 12.50 3.80
CA CYS A 468 4.09 11.39 2.87
C CYS A 468 5.58 10.97 2.79
N ARG A 469 6.51 11.93 2.71
CA ARG A 469 7.96 11.64 2.74
C ARG A 469 8.37 10.91 4.03
N ARG A 470 7.83 11.31 5.17
CA ARG A 470 8.07 10.63 6.45
C ARG A 470 7.55 9.20 6.46
N ALA A 471 6.34 8.98 5.95
CA ALA A 471 5.75 7.64 5.83
C ALA A 471 6.61 6.74 4.94
N ILE A 472 6.98 7.21 3.75
CA ILE A 472 7.87 6.50 2.82
C ILE A 472 9.21 6.18 3.49
N SER A 473 9.83 7.15 4.17
CA SER A 473 11.13 6.95 4.85
C SER A 473 11.06 5.88 5.93
N ARG A 474 9.95 5.77 6.67
CA ARG A 474 9.74 4.71 7.67
C ARG A 474 9.70 3.32 7.05
N ILE A 475 9.07 3.19 5.89
CA ILE A 475 9.05 1.91 5.17
C ILE A 475 10.44 1.57 4.61
N ILE A 476 11.16 2.53 4.03
CA ILE A 476 12.55 2.31 3.62
C ILE A 476 13.38 1.81 4.82
N ASP A 477 13.25 2.46 5.99
CA ASP A 477 13.98 2.07 7.20
C ASP A 477 13.60 0.68 7.72
N LEU A 478 12.36 0.22 7.48
CA LEU A 478 11.90 -1.12 7.88
C LEU A 478 12.68 -2.21 7.15
N TYR A 479 13.07 -1.98 5.90
CA TYR A 479 13.75 -2.96 5.06
C TYR A 479 15.26 -2.75 4.97
N SER A 480 15.75 -1.51 5.00
CA SER A 480 17.16 -1.17 4.72
C SER A 480 18.04 -0.94 5.95
N ARG A 481 17.45 -0.81 7.13
CA ARG A 481 18.23 -0.65 8.37
C ARG A 481 18.29 -1.95 9.15
N PRO A 482 19.51 -2.35 9.64
CA PRO A 482 19.70 -3.55 10.44
C PRO A 482 19.03 -3.46 11.82
#